data_09aa375327b02124855185534a2f1c70
#
_entry.id   09aa375327b02124855185534a2f1c70
#
_cell.length_a   1.000
_cell.length_b   1.000
_cell.length_c   1.000
_cell.angle_alpha   90.00
_cell.angle_beta   90.00
_cell.angle_gamma   90.00
#
_symmetry.space_group_name_H-M   'P 1'
#
loop_
_entity.id
_entity.type
_entity.pdbx_description
1 polymer ?
#
loop_
_entity_poly.entity_id
_entity_poly.type
_entity_poly.pdbx_seq_one_letter_code
_entity_poly.pdbx_strand_id
1 'polypeptide(L)'
;SAFAFVSYSALAYKEGLVCITIWWLTVPCAVLSARFFAARWRRINITSPVEFIEQRYGPSLRQCFSWAGVPLIVIDDALKLFVIGTMVTVSLGVEGQHAMPVTIVVCGTIMLTYTLLGGLWAVMITDAVQFVIMGAAVLVMVPLVLLKVGGISPIFQGAPEGYWNLTTEGYSFWWLLPFTLMQFLVYT
;
A
#
# COMPACT_ATOMS: atom_id res chain seq x y z
N SER A 1 -4.71 2.82 3.89
CA SER A 1 -3.84 3.94 3.46
C SER A 1 -4.45 4.65 2.26
N ALA A 2 -4.53 5.99 2.30
CA ALA A 2 -5.04 6.81 1.19
C ALA A 2 -4.23 6.59 -0.10
N PHE A 3 -2.92 6.39 0.03
CA PHE A 3 -2.05 6.05 -1.10
C PHE A 3 -2.52 4.77 -1.81
N ALA A 4 -2.76 3.70 -1.08
CA ALA A 4 -3.23 2.46 -1.67
C ALA A 4 -4.58 2.65 -2.38
N PHE A 5 -5.53 3.33 -1.73
CA PHE A 5 -6.85 3.58 -2.30
C PHE A 5 -6.77 4.34 -3.63
N VAL A 6 -6.03 5.45 -3.69
CA VAL A 6 -5.88 6.26 -4.91
C VAL A 6 -5.10 5.54 -5.99
N SER A 7 -3.94 4.99 -5.64
CA SER A 7 -3.05 4.36 -6.62
C SER A 7 -3.68 3.12 -7.26
N TYR A 8 -4.35 2.29 -6.45
CA TYR A 8 -4.99 1.08 -7.00
C TYR A 8 -6.31 1.35 -7.69
N SER A 9 -7.05 2.40 -7.31
CA SER A 9 -8.20 2.85 -8.09
C SER A 9 -7.78 3.36 -9.46
N ALA A 10 -6.69 4.10 -9.55
CA ALA A 10 -6.13 4.57 -10.81
C ALA A 10 -5.60 3.40 -11.66
N LEU A 11 -4.93 2.44 -11.05
CA LEU A 11 -4.45 1.24 -11.72
C LEU A 11 -5.62 0.37 -12.22
N ALA A 12 -6.64 0.16 -11.39
CA ALA A 12 -7.84 -0.58 -11.79
C ALA A 12 -8.58 0.09 -12.95
N TYR A 13 -8.62 1.43 -12.97
CA TYR A 13 -9.23 2.16 -14.06
C TYR A 13 -8.49 1.98 -15.39
N LYS A 14 -7.14 1.95 -15.35
CA LYS A 14 -6.31 1.80 -16.56
C LYS A 14 -6.16 0.37 -17.03
N GLU A 15 -5.88 -0.55 -16.11
CA GLU A 15 -5.42 -1.91 -16.41
C GLU A 15 -6.46 -2.99 -16.07
N GLY A 16 -7.59 -2.59 -15.48
CA GLY A 16 -8.69 -3.50 -15.17
C GLY A 16 -8.36 -4.52 -14.08
N LEU A 17 -8.73 -5.78 -14.33
CA LEU A 17 -8.63 -6.87 -13.37
C LEU A 17 -7.19 -7.20 -12.94
N VAL A 18 -6.19 -6.83 -13.71
CA VAL A 18 -4.77 -7.00 -13.38
C VAL A 18 -4.42 -6.37 -12.03
N CYS A 19 -5.07 -5.25 -11.68
CA CYS A 19 -4.90 -4.63 -10.37
C CYS A 19 -5.21 -5.61 -9.23
N ILE A 20 -6.30 -6.37 -9.35
CA ILE A 20 -6.68 -7.41 -8.38
C ILE A 20 -5.66 -8.55 -8.40
N THR A 21 -5.21 -8.97 -9.58
CA THR A 21 -4.21 -10.04 -9.72
C THR A 21 -2.93 -9.70 -8.96
N ILE A 22 -2.39 -8.49 -9.13
CA ILE A 22 -1.18 -8.03 -8.44
C ILE A 22 -1.36 -8.09 -6.91
N TRP A 23 -2.50 -7.62 -6.39
CA TRP A 23 -2.78 -7.64 -4.96
C TRP A 23 -2.99 -9.05 -4.41
N TRP A 24 -3.77 -9.87 -5.10
CA TRP A 24 -4.10 -11.20 -4.61
C TRP A 24 -2.92 -12.18 -4.66
N LEU A 25 -1.92 -11.93 -5.52
CA LEU A 25 -0.68 -12.70 -5.51
C LEU A 25 0.09 -12.58 -4.17
N THR A 26 -0.12 -11.52 -3.42
CA THR A 26 0.52 -11.36 -2.09
C THR A 26 -0.02 -12.38 -1.08
N VAL A 27 -1.29 -12.77 -1.17
CA VAL A 27 -1.92 -13.70 -0.23
C VAL A 27 -1.29 -15.09 -0.28
N PRO A 28 -1.23 -15.80 -1.43
CA PRO A 28 -0.58 -17.10 -1.50
C PRO A 28 0.91 -17.01 -1.18
N CYS A 29 1.61 -15.92 -1.54
CA CYS A 29 3.00 -15.71 -1.18
C CYS A 29 3.18 -15.62 0.33
N ALA A 30 2.35 -14.87 1.03
CA ALA A 30 2.39 -14.76 2.49
C ALA A 30 2.10 -16.11 3.18
N VAL A 31 1.10 -16.86 2.69
CA VAL A 31 0.76 -18.19 3.23
C VAL A 31 1.91 -19.18 3.02
N LEU A 32 2.50 -19.22 1.83
CA LEU A 32 3.64 -20.08 1.52
C LEU A 32 4.85 -19.69 2.36
N SER A 33 5.18 -18.42 2.44
CA SER A 33 6.27 -17.91 3.26
C SER A 33 6.07 -18.29 4.72
N ALA A 34 4.91 -18.06 5.29
CA ALA A 34 4.59 -18.46 6.66
C ALA A 34 4.76 -19.98 6.86
N ARG A 35 4.31 -20.80 5.91
CA ARG A 35 4.42 -22.26 5.99
C ARG A 35 5.88 -22.75 6.02
N PHE A 36 6.76 -22.10 5.25
CA PHE A 36 8.16 -22.50 5.14
C PHE A 36 9.07 -21.86 6.19
N PHE A 37 8.84 -20.60 6.53
CA PHE A 37 9.79 -19.79 7.32
C PHE A 37 9.35 -19.52 8.76
N ALA A 38 8.06 -19.49 9.09
CA ALA A 38 7.60 -19.12 10.43
C ALA A 38 8.20 -20.00 11.54
N ALA A 39 8.28 -21.32 11.32
CA ALA A 39 8.88 -22.22 12.29
C ALA A 39 10.40 -22.01 12.44
N ARG A 40 11.08 -21.59 11.36
CA ARG A 40 12.51 -21.30 11.37
C ARG A 40 12.79 -20.01 12.10
N TRP A 41 12.05 -18.94 11.80
CA TRP A 41 12.14 -17.65 12.50
C TRP A 41 11.90 -17.80 14.00
N ARG A 42 10.87 -18.55 14.37
CA ARG A 42 10.58 -18.80 15.80
C ARG A 42 11.72 -19.52 16.54
N ARG A 43 12.46 -20.40 15.86
CA ARG A 43 13.58 -21.13 16.45
C ARG A 43 14.84 -20.29 16.66
N ILE A 44 15.02 -19.24 15.86
CA ILE A 44 16.20 -18.36 15.95
C ILE A 44 16.11 -17.48 17.19
N ASN A 45 14.89 -17.22 17.71
CA ASN A 45 14.65 -16.45 18.95
C ASN A 45 15.25 -15.02 18.92
N ILE A 46 15.12 -14.34 17.79
CA ILE A 46 15.55 -12.93 17.57
C ILE A 46 14.34 -12.01 17.53
N THR A 47 14.54 -10.74 17.84
CA THR A 47 13.47 -9.72 17.86
C THR A 47 13.29 -9.01 16.52
N SER A 48 14.30 -9.02 15.66
CA SER A 48 14.23 -8.35 14.38
C SER A 48 15.08 -9.01 13.29
N PRO A 49 14.72 -8.91 12.00
CA PRO A 49 15.54 -9.41 10.90
C PRO A 49 16.94 -8.80 10.86
N VAL A 50 17.08 -7.55 11.29
CA VAL A 50 18.37 -6.85 11.33
C VAL A 50 19.31 -7.44 12.38
N GLU A 51 18.75 -7.94 13.49
CA GLU A 51 19.51 -8.65 14.52
C GLU A 51 20.05 -9.99 13.98
N PHE A 52 19.31 -10.70 13.14
CA PHE A 52 19.78 -11.90 12.45
C PHE A 52 21.00 -11.61 11.57
N ILE A 53 20.96 -10.50 10.84
CA ILE A 53 22.07 -10.06 9.98
C ILE A 53 23.31 -9.78 10.85
N GLU A 54 23.12 -9.13 11.99
CA GLU A 54 24.22 -8.85 12.91
C GLU A 54 24.87 -10.12 13.46
N GLN A 55 24.05 -11.05 13.95
CA GLN A 55 24.54 -12.30 14.52
C GLN A 55 25.27 -13.18 13.50
N ARG A 56 24.85 -13.14 12.24
CA ARG A 56 25.43 -13.99 11.19
C ARG A 56 26.58 -13.36 10.43
N TYR A 57 26.53 -12.05 10.21
CA TYR A 57 27.44 -11.35 9.30
C TYR A 57 28.21 -10.18 9.98
N GLY A 58 27.89 -9.89 11.24
CA GLY A 58 28.55 -8.86 12.02
C GLY A 58 27.89 -7.47 11.95
N PRO A 59 28.35 -6.55 12.82
CA PRO A 59 27.75 -5.23 13.02
C PRO A 59 27.87 -4.31 11.80
N SER A 60 28.93 -4.44 11.01
CA SER A 60 29.14 -3.60 9.83
C SER A 60 28.03 -3.79 8.79
N LEU A 61 27.63 -5.04 8.54
CA LEU A 61 26.55 -5.32 7.58
C LEU A 61 25.18 -4.89 8.13
N ARG A 62 24.95 -5.05 9.43
CA ARG A 62 23.78 -4.49 10.11
C ARG A 62 23.65 -2.99 9.85
N GLN A 63 24.72 -2.23 10.08
CA GLN A 63 24.73 -0.78 9.87
C GLN A 63 24.43 -0.43 8.40
N CYS A 64 25.06 -1.13 7.45
CA CYS A 64 24.83 -0.92 6.03
C CYS A 64 23.35 -1.10 5.67
N PHE A 65 22.70 -2.20 6.07
CA PHE A 65 21.27 -2.46 5.81
C PHE A 65 20.36 -1.44 6.51
N SER A 66 20.65 -1.08 7.75
CA SER A 66 19.87 -0.08 8.48
C SER A 66 19.90 1.28 7.77
N TRP A 67 21.08 1.75 7.37
CA TRP A 67 21.21 3.02 6.65
C TRP A 67 20.64 2.97 5.23
N ALA A 68 20.74 1.85 4.54
CA ALA A 68 20.14 1.68 3.22
C ALA A 68 18.59 1.73 3.27
N GLY A 69 17.99 1.31 4.39
CA GLY A 69 16.54 1.37 4.59
C GLY A 69 16.00 2.80 4.75
N VAL A 70 16.79 3.71 5.34
CA VAL A 70 16.32 5.09 5.64
C VAL A 70 15.84 5.83 4.39
N PRO A 71 16.60 5.96 3.30
CA PRO A 71 16.12 6.67 2.11
C PRO A 71 14.89 6.02 1.48
N LEU A 72 14.77 4.70 1.54
CA LEU A 72 13.60 3.99 1.02
C LEU A 72 12.32 4.34 1.80
N ILE A 73 12.41 4.38 3.13
CA ILE A 73 11.29 4.77 4.00
C ILE A 73 10.92 6.24 3.76
N VAL A 74 11.91 7.14 3.65
CA VAL A 74 11.68 8.56 3.38
C VAL A 74 10.96 8.77 2.04
N ILE A 75 11.36 8.05 0.99
CA ILE A 75 10.70 8.12 -0.31
C ILE A 75 9.27 7.59 -0.23
N ASP A 76 9.05 6.46 0.43
CA ASP A 76 7.72 5.86 0.60
C ASP A 76 6.77 6.80 1.36
N ASP A 77 7.22 7.40 2.45
CA ASP A 77 6.42 8.36 3.23
C ASP A 77 6.18 9.68 2.49
N ALA A 78 7.17 10.15 1.72
CA ALA A 78 7.00 11.32 0.86
C ALA A 78 5.92 11.09 -0.21
N LEU A 79 5.89 9.91 -0.83
CA LEU A 79 4.84 9.53 -1.80
C LEU A 79 3.46 9.50 -1.15
N LYS A 80 3.34 8.97 0.06
CA LYS A 80 2.07 8.96 0.82
C LYS A 80 1.59 10.37 1.13
N LEU A 81 2.50 11.26 1.59
CA LEU A 81 2.19 12.66 1.85
C LEU A 81 1.77 13.41 0.59
N PHE A 82 2.43 13.15 -0.53
CA PHE A 82 2.08 13.73 -1.81
C PHE A 82 0.66 13.37 -2.23
N VAL A 83 0.29 12.08 -2.12
CA VAL A 83 -1.06 11.60 -2.46
C VAL A 83 -2.12 12.21 -1.54
N ILE A 84 -1.86 12.27 -0.22
CA ILE A 84 -2.78 12.90 0.74
C ILE A 84 -2.92 14.38 0.44
N GLY A 85 -1.81 15.08 0.19
CA GLY A 85 -1.80 16.50 -0.18
C GLY A 85 -2.64 16.76 -1.42
N THR A 86 -2.49 15.96 -2.47
CA THR A 86 -3.29 16.06 -3.69
C THR A 86 -4.78 15.84 -3.41
N MET A 87 -5.14 14.79 -2.67
CA MET A 87 -6.54 14.50 -2.33
C MET A 87 -7.19 15.64 -1.56
N VAL A 88 -6.51 16.14 -0.53
CA VAL A 88 -7.04 17.22 0.33
C VAL A 88 -7.17 18.51 -0.48
N THR A 89 -6.16 18.87 -1.27
CA THR A 89 -6.21 20.08 -2.12
C THR A 89 -7.38 20.04 -3.08
N VAL A 90 -7.58 18.93 -3.79
CA VAL A 90 -8.68 18.75 -4.74
C VAL A 90 -10.04 18.72 -4.03
N SER A 91 -10.14 17.99 -2.91
CA SER A 91 -11.41 17.84 -2.19
C SER A 91 -11.90 19.14 -1.55
N LEU A 92 -10.98 19.99 -1.09
CA LEU A 92 -11.30 21.28 -0.49
C LEU A 92 -11.42 22.42 -1.53
N GLY A 93 -11.13 22.15 -2.80
CA GLY A 93 -11.14 23.16 -3.85
C GLY A 93 -10.12 24.29 -3.60
N VAL A 94 -9.01 24.00 -2.94
CA VAL A 94 -7.98 25.01 -2.65
C VAL A 94 -7.20 25.27 -3.93
N GLU A 95 -7.38 26.45 -4.50
CA GLU A 95 -6.71 26.90 -5.71
C GLU A 95 -5.53 27.82 -5.39
N GLY A 96 -4.47 27.74 -6.17
CA GLY A 96 -3.31 28.63 -6.05
C GLY A 96 -1.98 27.91 -6.26
N GLN A 97 -0.98 28.66 -6.67
CA GLN A 97 0.36 28.15 -6.98
C GLN A 97 1.02 27.40 -5.78
N HIS A 98 0.67 27.77 -4.57
CA HIS A 98 1.23 27.20 -3.34
C HIS A 98 0.24 26.29 -2.58
N ALA A 99 -0.96 26.04 -3.11
CA ALA A 99 -1.98 25.23 -2.44
C ALA A 99 -1.48 23.85 -2.07
N MET A 100 -0.90 23.12 -2.99
CA MET A 100 -0.40 21.75 -2.77
C MET A 100 0.78 21.68 -1.78
N PRO A 101 1.86 22.48 -1.90
CA PRO A 101 2.94 22.49 -0.92
C PRO A 101 2.46 22.84 0.50
N VAL A 102 1.58 23.82 0.64
CA VAL A 102 1.03 24.19 1.94
C VAL A 102 0.23 23.04 2.55
N THR A 103 -0.64 22.41 1.76
CA THR A 103 -1.44 21.27 2.21
C THR A 103 -0.55 20.10 2.66
N ILE A 104 0.53 19.78 1.92
CA ILE A 104 1.49 18.75 2.29
C ILE A 104 2.15 19.08 3.62
N VAL A 105 2.62 20.32 3.81
CA VAL A 105 3.26 20.75 5.06
C VAL A 105 2.29 20.68 6.23
N VAL A 106 1.06 21.12 6.07
CA VAL A 106 0.02 21.07 7.12
C VAL A 106 -0.30 19.62 7.50
N CYS A 107 -0.59 18.76 6.52
CA CYS A 107 -0.87 17.34 6.76
C CYS A 107 0.33 16.63 7.40
N GLY A 108 1.53 16.87 6.92
CA GLY A 108 2.77 16.32 7.48
C GLY A 108 3.01 16.78 8.92
N THR A 109 2.77 18.07 9.22
CA THR A 109 2.91 18.59 10.58
C THR A 109 1.90 17.96 11.53
N ILE A 110 0.64 17.80 11.12
CA ILE A 110 -0.39 17.12 11.91
C ILE A 110 0.05 15.68 12.19
N MET A 111 0.48 14.95 11.14
CA MET A 111 0.94 13.57 11.25
C MET A 111 2.12 13.42 12.20
N LEU A 112 3.15 14.27 12.05
CA LEU A 112 4.29 14.27 12.95
C LEU A 112 3.90 14.57 14.39
N THR A 113 3.03 15.54 14.60
CA THR A 113 2.61 15.97 15.93
C THR A 113 1.90 14.83 16.67
N TYR A 114 0.89 14.19 16.06
CA TYR A 114 0.19 13.11 16.77
C TYR A 114 1.08 11.87 16.94
N THR A 115 1.99 11.60 16.00
CA THR A 115 2.91 10.46 16.10
C THR A 115 3.94 10.68 17.21
N LEU A 116 4.50 11.87 17.30
CA LEU A 116 5.48 12.21 18.37
C LEU A 116 4.83 12.24 19.75
N LEU A 117 3.62 12.78 19.87
CA LEU A 117 2.94 12.90 21.17
C LEU A 117 2.31 11.57 21.64
N GLY A 118 1.78 10.80 20.74
CA GLY A 118 1.05 9.57 21.09
C GLY A 118 1.80 8.27 20.82
N GLY A 119 2.93 8.33 20.12
CA GLY A 119 3.76 7.18 19.81
C GLY A 119 2.99 6.07 19.07
N LEU A 120 3.41 4.83 19.28
CA LEU A 120 2.82 3.66 18.62
C LEU A 120 1.32 3.48 18.91
N TRP A 121 0.88 3.79 20.12
CA TRP A 121 -0.53 3.66 20.50
C TRP A 121 -1.45 4.60 19.72
N ALA A 122 -1.06 5.86 19.54
CA ALA A 122 -1.83 6.80 18.73
C ALA A 122 -1.95 6.35 17.29
N VAL A 123 -0.86 5.86 16.70
CA VAL A 123 -0.85 5.33 15.34
C VAL A 123 -1.80 4.14 15.21
N MET A 124 -1.74 3.17 16.12
CA MET A 124 -2.64 1.99 16.10
C MET A 124 -4.12 2.37 16.22
N ILE A 125 -4.46 3.33 17.09
CA ILE A 125 -5.84 3.79 17.25
C ILE A 125 -6.30 4.53 15.99
N THR A 126 -5.48 5.42 15.44
CA THR A 126 -5.84 6.15 14.22
C THR A 126 -5.99 5.20 13.03
N ASP A 127 -5.15 4.18 12.90
CA ASP A 127 -5.28 3.16 11.86
C ASP A 127 -6.58 2.36 11.99
N ALA A 128 -6.95 1.98 13.21
CA ALA A 128 -8.21 1.29 13.48
C ALA A 128 -9.44 2.16 13.11
N VAL A 129 -9.42 3.44 13.47
CA VAL A 129 -10.49 4.39 13.11
C VAL A 129 -10.54 4.58 11.60
N GLN A 130 -9.40 4.76 10.95
CA GLN A 130 -9.33 4.88 9.48
C GLN A 130 -9.85 3.62 8.78
N PHE A 131 -9.54 2.44 9.28
CA PHE A 131 -10.07 1.19 8.75
C PHE A 131 -11.61 1.15 8.79
N VAL A 132 -12.21 1.54 9.90
CA VAL A 132 -13.68 1.60 10.05
C VAL A 132 -14.29 2.62 9.09
N ILE A 133 -13.70 3.82 9.00
CA ILE A 133 -14.19 4.88 8.11
C ILE A 133 -14.08 4.44 6.63
N MET A 134 -12.95 3.88 6.23
CA MET A 134 -12.78 3.39 4.86
C MET A 134 -13.71 2.23 4.53
N GLY A 135 -13.89 1.29 5.46
CA GLY A 135 -14.84 0.20 5.32
C GLY A 135 -16.27 0.69 5.13
N ALA A 136 -16.70 1.63 5.96
CA ALA A 136 -18.02 2.25 5.84
C ALA A 136 -18.18 3.00 4.51
N ALA A 137 -17.16 3.76 4.08
CA ALA A 137 -17.18 4.47 2.80
C ALA A 137 -17.34 3.49 1.62
N VAL A 138 -16.62 2.38 1.59
CA VAL A 138 -16.74 1.34 0.55
C VAL A 138 -18.14 0.70 0.57
N LEU A 139 -18.65 0.36 1.76
CA LEU A 139 -19.98 -0.24 1.92
C LEU A 139 -21.11 0.68 1.44
N VAL A 140 -20.94 1.99 1.53
CA VAL A 140 -21.90 2.97 1.02
C VAL A 140 -21.68 3.23 -0.47
N MET A 141 -20.42 3.39 -0.90
CA MET A 141 -20.12 3.73 -2.31
C MET A 141 -20.49 2.62 -3.28
N VAL A 142 -20.23 1.36 -2.94
CA VAL A 142 -20.49 0.24 -3.85
C VAL A 142 -21.98 0.16 -4.24
N PRO A 143 -22.95 0.14 -3.31
CA PRO A 143 -24.37 0.18 -3.67
C PRO A 143 -24.77 1.44 -4.45
N LEU A 144 -24.25 2.62 -4.06
CA LEU A 144 -24.59 3.86 -4.78
C LEU A 144 -24.12 3.84 -6.24
N VAL A 145 -22.91 3.34 -6.47
CA VAL A 145 -22.37 3.20 -7.83
C VAL A 145 -23.20 2.20 -8.63
N LEU A 146 -23.56 1.05 -8.05
CA LEU A 146 -24.40 0.03 -8.70
C LEU A 146 -25.78 0.58 -9.05
N LEU A 147 -26.41 1.34 -8.17
CA LEU A 147 -27.69 2.00 -8.43
C LEU A 147 -27.56 3.03 -9.56
N LYS A 148 -26.49 3.83 -9.57
CA LYS A 148 -26.26 4.88 -10.58
C LYS A 148 -25.97 4.28 -11.95
N VAL A 149 -25.28 3.18 -12.04
CA VAL A 149 -24.91 2.48 -13.29
C VAL A 149 -26.04 1.59 -13.80
N GLY A 150 -27.04 1.29 -12.97
CA GLY A 150 -28.18 0.43 -13.36
C GLY A 150 -27.92 -1.07 -13.12
N GLY A 151 -27.03 -1.39 -12.19
CA GLY A 151 -26.73 -2.77 -11.79
C GLY A 151 -25.34 -3.26 -12.20
N ILE A 152 -25.13 -4.56 -12.07
CA ILE A 152 -23.83 -5.18 -12.37
C ILE A 152 -23.64 -5.42 -13.87
N SER A 153 -24.72 -5.73 -14.62
CA SER A 153 -24.64 -6.07 -16.04
C SER A 153 -23.99 -4.98 -16.92
N PRO A 154 -24.34 -3.67 -16.77
CA PRO A 154 -23.70 -2.62 -17.57
C PRO A 154 -22.19 -2.49 -17.33
N ILE A 155 -21.69 -2.86 -16.14
CA ILE A 155 -20.27 -2.83 -15.83
C ILE A 155 -19.51 -3.85 -16.69
N PHE A 156 -20.07 -5.06 -16.85
CA PHE A 156 -19.44 -6.10 -17.67
C PHE A 156 -19.56 -5.82 -19.16
N GLN A 157 -20.67 -5.21 -19.61
CA GLN A 157 -20.90 -4.90 -21.02
C GLN A 157 -20.16 -3.65 -21.50
N GLY A 158 -19.95 -2.68 -20.61
CA GLY A 158 -19.27 -1.42 -20.93
C GLY A 158 -17.75 -1.46 -20.74
N ALA A 159 -17.19 -2.57 -20.27
CA ALA A 159 -15.76 -2.68 -20.07
C ALA A 159 -15.01 -2.78 -21.41
N PRO A 160 -13.86 -2.12 -21.58
CA PRO A 160 -13.02 -2.25 -22.76
C PRO A 160 -12.55 -3.69 -22.98
N GLU A 161 -12.19 -4.03 -24.23
CA GLU A 161 -11.61 -5.33 -24.53
C GLU A 161 -10.34 -5.58 -23.68
N GLY A 162 -10.26 -6.76 -23.11
CA GLY A 162 -9.14 -7.15 -22.26
C GLY A 162 -9.19 -6.65 -20.81
N TYR A 163 -10.19 -5.84 -20.43
CA TYR A 163 -10.32 -5.31 -19.06
C TYR A 163 -10.41 -6.40 -17.99
N TRP A 164 -11.00 -7.54 -18.32
CA TRP A 164 -11.18 -8.69 -17.43
C TRP A 164 -10.04 -9.71 -17.50
N ASN A 165 -8.99 -9.43 -18.27
CA ASN A 165 -7.84 -10.31 -18.36
C ASN A 165 -7.01 -10.24 -17.06
N LEU A 166 -6.44 -11.37 -16.67
CA LEU A 166 -5.54 -11.47 -15.51
C LEU A 166 -4.15 -10.89 -15.78
N THR A 167 -3.83 -10.66 -17.06
CA THR A 167 -2.54 -10.12 -17.53
C THR A 167 -2.81 -9.11 -18.64
N THR A 168 -1.96 -8.08 -18.73
CA THR A 168 -1.96 -7.10 -19.83
C THR A 168 -0.56 -7.01 -20.44
N GLU A 169 -0.39 -6.27 -21.53
CA GLU A 169 0.93 -6.08 -22.15
C GLU A 169 1.94 -5.48 -21.16
N GLY A 170 1.51 -4.53 -20.31
CA GLY A 170 2.35 -3.92 -19.29
C GLY A 170 2.63 -4.84 -18.08
N TYR A 171 1.73 -5.77 -17.79
CA TYR A 171 1.80 -6.70 -16.66
C TYR A 171 1.65 -8.14 -17.16
N SER A 172 2.59 -8.56 -18.02
CA SER A 172 2.62 -9.90 -18.58
C SER A 172 3.00 -10.96 -17.54
N PHE A 173 2.80 -12.23 -17.88
CA PHE A 173 3.22 -13.35 -17.03
C PHE A 173 4.70 -13.26 -16.62
N TRP A 174 5.56 -12.83 -17.55
CA TRP A 174 6.99 -12.66 -17.30
C TRP A 174 7.32 -11.52 -16.34
N TRP A 175 6.45 -10.53 -16.18
CA TRP A 175 6.55 -9.50 -15.17
C TRP A 175 5.98 -9.97 -13.82
N LEU A 176 4.85 -10.68 -13.83
CA LEU A 176 4.21 -11.18 -12.61
C LEU A 176 5.04 -12.24 -11.90
N LEU A 177 5.82 -13.05 -12.62
CA LEU A 177 6.64 -14.12 -12.04
C LEU A 177 7.74 -13.57 -11.11
N PRO A 178 8.64 -12.66 -11.52
CA PRO A 178 9.63 -12.07 -10.62
C PRO A 178 8.98 -11.24 -9.52
N PHE A 179 7.86 -10.57 -9.78
CA PHE A 179 7.09 -9.88 -8.77
C PHE A 179 6.58 -10.84 -7.68
N THR A 180 6.04 -11.98 -8.06
CA THR A 180 5.58 -13.03 -7.13
C THR A 180 6.73 -13.59 -6.28
N LEU A 181 7.89 -13.83 -6.90
CA LEU A 181 9.10 -14.27 -6.18
C LEU A 181 9.57 -13.19 -5.19
N MET A 182 9.56 -11.93 -5.60
CA MET A 182 9.90 -10.82 -4.71
C MET A 182 8.93 -10.72 -3.54
N GLN A 183 7.63 -10.83 -3.77
CA GLN A 183 6.62 -10.85 -2.71
C GLN A 183 6.82 -12.02 -1.74
N PHE A 184 7.10 -13.21 -2.26
CA PHE A 184 7.42 -14.37 -1.42
C PHE A 184 8.63 -14.10 -0.50
N LEU A 185 9.69 -13.49 -1.02
CA LEU A 185 10.88 -13.10 -0.25
C LEU A 185 10.59 -11.98 0.76
N VAL A 186 9.76 -11.02 0.43
CA VAL A 186 9.38 -9.92 1.34
C VAL A 186 8.63 -10.43 2.57
N TYR A 187 7.79 -11.47 2.41
CA TYR A 187 7.07 -12.09 3.52
C TYR A 187 7.89 -13.18 4.25
N THR A 188 9.14 -13.39 3.86
CA THR A 188 10.07 -14.33 4.50
C THR A 188 10.78 -13.74 5.70
#